data_969d817c54eb440aaddb4a816ca302e5
#
_entry.id   969d817c54eb440aaddb4a816ca302e5
#
_cell.length_a   1.000
_cell.length_b   1.000
_cell.length_c   1.000
_cell.angle_alpha   90.00
_cell.angle_beta   90.00
_cell.angle_gamma   90.00
#
_symmetry.space_group_name_H-M   'P 1'
#
loop_
_entity.id
_entity.type
_entity.pdbx_description
1 polymer ?
#
loop_
_entity_poly.entity_id
_entity_poly.type
_entity_poly.pdbx_seq_one_letter_code
_entity_poly.pdbx_strand_id
1 'polypeptide(L)'
;LTLTAHDLLQATNREASGDGYNRMHEAFERLSGTRITTNIATGGIEVTSGFGLIESWEIVRRARGGRISAVSVTLSEWLFQSVLSRSVLTLSRDYFRMRKPLERRIYELARKHCGRQFEWMVSIAVLAKKSGSTSPLRVFRSCCAI
;
A
#
# COMPACT_ATOMS: atom_id res chain seq x y z
N LEU A 1 5.87 14.58 5.77
CA LEU A 1 4.45 14.45 6.15
C LEU A 1 4.36 14.21 7.65
N THR A 2 3.64 15.07 8.36
CA THR A 2 3.44 14.92 9.82
C THR A 2 1.96 14.72 10.10
N LEU A 3 1.62 13.71 10.89
CA LEU A 3 0.25 13.30 11.24
C LEU A 3 0.17 13.00 12.73
N THR A 4 -1.03 13.04 13.31
CA THR A 4 -1.20 12.40 14.61
C THR A 4 -1.26 10.87 14.41
N ALA A 5 -0.67 10.11 15.32
CA ALA A 5 -0.70 8.66 15.23
C ALA A 5 -2.13 8.12 15.32
N HIS A 6 -3.01 8.80 16.06
CA HIS A 6 -4.44 8.48 16.16
C HIS A 6 -5.15 8.61 14.82
N ASP A 7 -4.96 9.75 14.12
CA ASP A 7 -5.59 9.99 12.82
C ASP A 7 -5.12 8.99 11.77
N LEU A 8 -3.83 8.62 11.81
CA LEU A 8 -3.29 7.60 10.91
C LEU A 8 -3.94 6.24 11.13
N LEU A 9 -4.10 5.81 12.39
CA LEU A 9 -4.77 4.55 12.71
C LEU A 9 -6.24 4.58 12.30
N GLN A 10 -6.96 5.67 12.57
CA GLN A 10 -8.34 5.84 12.14
C GLN A 10 -8.48 5.85 10.61
N ALA A 11 -7.63 6.60 9.90
CA ALA A 11 -7.67 6.67 8.44
C ALA A 11 -7.41 5.31 7.77
N THR A 12 -6.65 4.44 8.43
CA THR A 12 -6.36 3.07 7.96
C THR A 12 -7.29 2.01 8.56
N ASN A 13 -8.37 2.42 9.21
CA ASN A 13 -9.35 1.54 9.89
C ASN A 13 -8.68 0.59 10.88
N ARG A 14 -7.78 1.13 11.70
CA ARG A 14 -7.08 0.42 12.77
C ARG A 14 -7.52 0.96 14.11
N GLU A 15 -7.57 0.08 15.10
CA GLU A 15 -7.88 0.46 16.46
C GLU A 15 -6.75 1.26 17.09
N ALA A 16 -7.09 2.38 17.75
CA ALA A 16 -6.13 3.22 18.48
C ALA A 16 -5.87 2.64 19.89
N SER A 17 -5.36 1.42 19.95
CA SER A 17 -4.96 0.69 21.15
C SER A 17 -3.44 0.59 21.25
N GLY A 18 -2.92 0.13 22.39
CA GLY A 18 -1.49 -0.12 22.56
C GLY A 18 -0.93 -1.06 21.48
N ASP A 19 -1.66 -2.13 21.15
CA ASP A 19 -1.33 -3.05 20.08
C ASP A 19 -1.37 -2.37 18.69
N GLY A 20 -2.36 -1.51 18.44
CA GLY A 20 -2.44 -0.72 17.20
C GLY A 20 -1.21 0.17 17.00
N TYR A 21 -0.72 0.82 18.06
CA TYR A 21 0.50 1.63 18.00
C TYR A 21 1.77 0.79 17.80
N ASN A 22 1.87 -0.38 18.40
CA ASN A 22 2.99 -1.29 18.17
C ASN A 22 3.03 -1.79 16.72
N ARG A 23 1.89 -2.21 16.19
CA ARG A 23 1.78 -2.64 14.77
C ARG A 23 2.09 -1.51 13.80
N MET A 24 1.75 -0.26 14.14
CA MET A 24 2.12 0.90 13.34
C MET A 24 3.64 1.07 13.31
N HIS A 25 4.31 0.96 14.47
CA HIS A 25 5.77 1.00 14.55
C HIS A 25 6.42 -0.07 13.67
N GLU A 26 5.99 -1.34 13.83
CA GLU A 26 6.48 -2.45 13.01
C GLU A 26 6.21 -2.24 11.49
N ALA A 27 5.11 -1.57 11.14
CA ALA A 27 4.83 -1.25 9.73
C ALA A 27 5.84 -0.25 9.18
N PHE A 28 6.24 0.77 9.95
CA PHE A 28 7.27 1.72 9.54
C PHE A 28 8.65 1.05 9.41
N GLU A 29 9.00 0.16 10.33
CA GLU A 29 10.22 -0.67 10.24
C GLU A 29 10.25 -1.45 8.91
N ARG A 30 9.15 -2.14 8.59
CA ARG A 30 9.05 -2.90 7.32
C ARG A 30 9.11 -1.99 6.09
N LEU A 31 8.44 -0.84 6.12
CA LEU A 31 8.43 0.10 4.99
C LEU A 31 9.81 0.71 4.74
N SER A 32 10.53 1.08 5.79
CA SER A 32 11.89 1.63 5.66
C SER A 32 12.90 0.58 5.20
N GLY A 33 12.69 -0.69 5.59
CA GLY A 33 13.50 -1.82 5.12
C GLY A 33 13.15 -2.31 3.72
N THR A 34 12.03 -1.87 3.13
CA THR A 34 11.60 -2.31 1.81
C THR A 34 12.35 -1.55 0.72
N ARG A 35 13.08 -2.28 -0.11
CA ARG A 35 13.73 -1.73 -1.31
C ARG A 35 13.08 -2.30 -2.57
N ILE A 36 12.89 -1.43 -3.55
CA ILE A 36 12.35 -1.78 -4.85
C ILE A 36 13.48 -1.60 -5.87
N THR A 37 13.72 -2.62 -6.68
CA THR A 37 14.65 -2.54 -7.81
C THR A 37 13.83 -2.66 -9.08
N THR A 38 14.05 -1.73 -10.00
CA THR A 38 13.42 -1.73 -11.32
C THR A 38 14.47 -1.67 -12.39
N ASN A 39 14.24 -2.37 -13.50
CA ASN A 39 14.96 -2.22 -14.73
C ASN A 39 13.98 -1.73 -15.81
N ILE A 40 14.14 -0.50 -16.23
CA ILE A 40 13.27 0.11 -17.24
C ILE A 40 14.08 0.29 -18.51
N ALA A 41 13.66 -0.37 -19.58
CA ALA A 41 14.24 -0.18 -20.91
C ALA A 41 13.42 0.86 -21.69
N THR A 42 14.08 1.93 -22.09
CA THR A 42 13.46 2.99 -22.92
C THR A 42 14.47 3.46 -23.96
N GLY A 43 14.06 3.48 -25.24
CA GLY A 43 14.92 3.97 -26.33
C GLY A 43 16.22 3.17 -26.53
N GLY A 44 16.23 1.87 -26.18
CA GLY A 44 17.43 1.02 -26.28
C GLY A 44 18.38 1.16 -25.08
N ILE A 45 18.05 1.94 -24.09
CA ILE A 45 18.83 2.09 -22.86
C ILE A 45 18.08 1.39 -21.73
N GLU A 46 18.74 0.47 -21.04
CA GLU A 46 18.23 -0.16 -19.81
C GLU A 46 18.83 0.54 -18.59
N VAL A 47 17.94 1.02 -17.70
CA VAL A 47 18.34 1.65 -16.44
C VAL A 47 17.87 0.80 -15.27
N THR A 48 18.81 0.29 -14.50
CA THR A 48 18.52 -0.38 -13.25
C THR A 48 18.58 0.63 -12.12
N SER A 49 17.46 0.81 -11.40
CA SER A 49 17.36 1.75 -10.28
C SER A 49 16.85 1.04 -9.04
N GLY A 50 17.41 1.37 -7.89
CA GLY A 50 16.96 0.87 -6.59
C GLY A 50 16.59 2.01 -5.65
N PHE A 51 15.39 1.94 -5.04
CA PHE A 51 14.91 2.96 -4.11
C PHE A 51 14.06 2.35 -3.00
N GLY A 52 13.90 3.08 -1.89
CA GLY A 52 12.96 2.75 -0.82
C GLY A 52 11.59 3.37 -1.04
N LEU A 53 10.61 2.97 -0.25
CA LEU A 53 9.29 3.63 -0.21
C LEU A 53 9.32 4.88 0.66
N ILE A 54 9.94 4.77 1.85
CA ILE A 54 10.16 5.88 2.76
C ILE A 54 11.65 6.02 3.04
N GLU A 55 12.09 7.23 3.24
CA GLU A 55 13.48 7.57 3.56
C GLU A 55 13.73 7.50 5.06
N SER A 56 12.82 8.09 5.83
CA SER A 56 12.88 8.08 7.29
C SER A 56 11.49 8.19 7.91
N TRP A 57 11.39 7.85 9.18
CA TRP A 57 10.20 8.06 10.00
C TRP A 57 10.59 8.37 11.44
N GLU A 58 9.71 9.11 12.11
CA GLU A 58 9.89 9.50 13.51
C GLU A 58 8.57 9.35 14.25
N ILE A 59 8.61 8.81 15.46
CA ILE A 59 7.49 8.74 16.38
C ILE A 59 7.81 9.62 17.59
N VAL A 60 7.09 10.73 17.71
CA VAL A 60 7.24 11.65 18.83
C VAL A 60 6.37 11.22 19.99
N ARG A 61 6.99 10.98 21.14
CA ARG A 61 6.31 10.64 22.40
C ARG A 61 6.42 11.79 23.40
N ARG A 62 5.36 12.04 24.14
CA ARG A 62 5.41 13.01 25.25
C ARG A 62 6.24 12.42 26.38
N ALA A 63 7.15 13.22 26.96
CA ALA A 63 8.03 12.80 28.05
C ALA A 63 7.25 12.35 29.30
N ARG A 64 6.12 13.00 29.62
CA ARG A 64 5.20 12.58 30.68
C ARG A 64 4.09 11.71 30.10
N GLY A 65 4.01 10.45 30.55
CA GLY A 65 2.95 9.49 30.17
C GLY A 65 3.22 8.66 28.92
N GLY A 66 4.35 8.83 28.22
CA GLY A 66 4.76 7.97 27.09
C GLY A 66 3.80 7.95 25.88
N ARG A 67 2.77 8.81 25.87
CA ARG A 67 1.75 8.84 24.81
C ARG A 67 2.33 9.36 23.51
N ILE A 68 2.11 8.63 22.43
CA ILE A 68 2.50 9.07 21.08
C ILE A 68 1.66 10.29 20.70
N SER A 69 2.34 11.37 20.33
CA SER A 69 1.71 12.66 19.98
C SER A 69 1.70 12.90 18.47
N ALA A 70 2.76 12.50 17.78
CA ALA A 70 2.89 12.72 16.34
C ALA A 70 3.70 11.60 15.70
N VAL A 71 3.50 11.45 14.40
CA VAL A 71 4.28 10.60 13.50
C VAL A 71 4.70 11.46 12.32
N SER A 72 5.99 11.47 12.01
CA SER A 72 6.53 12.10 10.83
C SER A 72 7.08 11.05 9.89
N VAL A 73 6.80 11.18 8.59
CA VAL A 73 7.28 10.27 7.56
C VAL A 73 7.85 11.08 6.41
N THR A 74 9.10 10.79 6.04
CA THR A 74 9.74 11.34 4.86
C THR A 74 9.65 10.31 3.73
N LEU A 75 8.97 10.68 2.66
CA LEU A 75 8.86 9.82 1.48
C LEU A 75 10.19 9.82 0.71
N SER A 76 10.51 8.72 0.05
CA SER A 76 11.61 8.72 -0.91
C SER A 76 11.33 9.70 -2.05
N GLU A 77 12.39 10.25 -2.64
CA GLU A 77 12.27 11.19 -3.76
C GLU A 77 11.43 10.60 -4.90
N TRP A 78 11.65 9.32 -5.23
CA TRP A 78 10.87 8.64 -6.27
C TRP A 78 9.37 8.63 -5.97
N LEU A 79 8.99 8.29 -4.74
CA LEU A 79 7.57 8.26 -4.35
C LEU A 79 7.00 9.68 -4.29
N PHE A 80 7.75 10.64 -3.79
CA PHE A 80 7.33 12.04 -3.75
C PHE A 80 7.07 12.60 -5.15
N GLN A 81 7.97 12.39 -6.09
CA GLN A 81 7.79 12.81 -7.49
C GLN A 81 6.63 12.07 -8.17
N SER A 82 6.40 10.79 -7.85
CA SER A 82 5.26 10.03 -8.35
C SER A 82 3.92 10.61 -7.87
N VAL A 83 3.86 11.12 -6.66
CA VAL A 83 2.67 11.81 -6.12
C VAL A 83 2.47 13.15 -6.82
N LEU A 84 3.51 13.96 -6.96
CA LEU A 84 3.45 15.27 -7.62
C LEU A 84 3.03 15.16 -9.09
N SER A 85 3.56 14.18 -9.81
CA SER A 85 3.21 13.92 -11.22
C SER A 85 1.85 13.23 -11.40
N ARG A 86 1.11 12.98 -10.31
CA ARG A 86 -0.16 12.25 -10.31
C ARG A 86 -0.06 10.85 -10.94
N SER A 87 1.12 10.24 -10.86
CA SER A 87 1.38 8.88 -11.34
C SER A 87 0.98 7.79 -10.33
N VAL A 88 0.24 8.18 -9.29
CA VAL A 88 -0.30 7.29 -8.25
C VAL A 88 -1.81 7.15 -8.37
N LEU A 89 -2.32 5.99 -7.96
CA LEU A 89 -3.75 5.73 -7.93
C LEU A 89 -4.33 6.06 -6.55
N THR A 90 -5.37 6.86 -6.52
CA THR A 90 -6.14 7.10 -5.30
C THR A 90 -7.03 5.90 -5.00
N LEU A 91 -6.95 5.38 -3.79
CA LEU A 91 -7.80 4.33 -3.27
C LEU A 91 -8.98 4.94 -2.47
N SER A 92 -10.13 4.28 -2.50
CA SER A 92 -11.24 4.62 -1.59
C SER A 92 -10.86 4.33 -0.14
N ARG A 93 -11.43 5.07 0.79
CA ARG A 93 -11.28 4.76 2.22
C ARG A 93 -11.84 3.39 2.59
N ASP A 94 -12.81 2.88 1.86
CA ASP A 94 -13.39 1.56 2.06
C ASP A 94 -12.40 0.42 1.79
N TYR A 95 -11.32 0.68 1.04
CA TYR A 95 -10.21 -0.26 0.87
C TYR A 95 -9.69 -0.78 2.22
N PHE A 96 -9.57 0.09 3.22
CA PHE A 96 -9.07 -0.28 4.54
C PHE A 96 -10.06 -1.10 5.37
N ARG A 97 -11.34 -1.14 4.96
CA ARG A 97 -12.39 -1.97 5.58
C ARG A 97 -12.41 -3.39 5.04
N MET A 98 -11.83 -3.63 3.86
CA MET A 98 -11.72 -4.98 3.29
C MET A 98 -10.84 -5.84 4.18
N ARG A 99 -11.35 -7.01 4.56
CA ARG A 99 -10.66 -7.90 5.52
C ARG A 99 -9.76 -8.91 4.83
N LYS A 100 -10.17 -9.41 3.66
CA LYS A 100 -9.43 -10.46 2.95
C LYS A 100 -8.34 -9.85 2.04
N PRO A 101 -7.10 -10.36 2.11
CA PRO A 101 -6.01 -9.87 1.26
C PRO A 101 -6.32 -9.98 -0.24
N LEU A 102 -7.02 -11.04 -0.64
CA LEU A 102 -7.42 -11.24 -2.03
C LEU A 102 -8.39 -10.15 -2.52
N GLU A 103 -9.37 -9.75 -1.70
CA GLU A 103 -10.30 -8.67 -2.04
C GLU A 103 -9.55 -7.35 -2.26
N ARG A 104 -8.60 -7.02 -1.38
CA ARG A 104 -7.75 -5.84 -1.53
C ARG A 104 -6.97 -5.89 -2.83
N ARG A 105 -6.35 -7.03 -3.14
CA ARG A 105 -5.56 -7.19 -4.35
C ARG A 105 -6.40 -7.10 -5.62
N ILE A 106 -7.59 -7.67 -5.64
CA ILE A 106 -8.53 -7.56 -6.76
C ILE A 106 -8.96 -6.09 -6.94
N TYR A 107 -9.27 -5.39 -5.85
CA TYR A 107 -9.61 -3.97 -5.90
C TYR A 107 -8.47 -3.12 -6.51
N GLU A 108 -7.22 -3.33 -6.09
CA GLU A 108 -6.05 -2.63 -6.64
C GLU A 108 -5.89 -2.87 -8.14
N LEU A 109 -6.04 -4.13 -8.58
CA LEU A 109 -5.99 -4.50 -9.99
C LEU A 109 -7.12 -3.84 -10.78
N ALA A 110 -8.34 -3.87 -10.25
CA ALA A 110 -9.49 -3.23 -10.87
C ALA A 110 -9.26 -1.71 -11.00
N ARG A 111 -8.82 -1.04 -9.93
CA ARG A 111 -8.50 0.40 -9.97
C ARG A 111 -7.44 0.74 -11.00
N LYS A 112 -6.41 -0.10 -11.11
CA LYS A 112 -5.33 0.10 -12.09
C LYS A 112 -5.81 -0.05 -13.53
N HIS A 113 -6.61 -1.07 -13.80
CA HIS A 113 -6.95 -1.45 -15.18
C HIS A 113 -8.26 -0.84 -15.67
N CYS A 114 -9.25 -0.64 -14.80
CA CYS A 114 -10.49 0.04 -15.15
C CYS A 114 -10.25 1.54 -15.38
N GLY A 115 -9.45 2.18 -14.53
CA GLY A 115 -9.14 3.61 -14.64
C GLY A 115 -10.41 4.47 -14.62
N ARG A 116 -10.74 5.08 -15.78
CA ARG A 116 -11.94 5.87 -16.01
C ARG A 116 -13.04 5.12 -16.78
N GLN A 117 -12.78 3.86 -17.17
CA GLN A 117 -13.76 3.04 -17.86
C GLN A 117 -14.80 2.50 -16.88
N PHE A 118 -16.00 2.22 -17.38
CA PHE A 118 -17.09 1.69 -16.55
C PHE A 118 -16.84 0.23 -16.14
N GLU A 119 -16.12 -0.51 -16.96
CA GLU A 119 -15.85 -1.94 -16.74
C GLU A 119 -14.46 -2.33 -17.19
N TRP A 120 -13.99 -3.42 -16.64
CA TRP A 120 -12.76 -4.09 -17.04
C TRP A 120 -13.02 -5.59 -17.08
N MET A 121 -12.90 -6.18 -18.26
CA MET A 121 -13.04 -7.62 -18.46
C MET A 121 -11.68 -8.31 -18.43
N VAL A 122 -11.60 -9.38 -17.65
CA VAL A 122 -10.38 -10.18 -17.53
C VAL A 122 -10.74 -11.63 -17.30
N SER A 123 -10.01 -12.57 -17.90
CA SER A 123 -10.23 -13.98 -17.62
C SER A 123 -9.84 -14.33 -16.20
N ILE A 124 -10.56 -15.27 -15.57
CA ILE A 124 -10.31 -15.69 -14.19
C ILE A 124 -8.89 -16.25 -14.00
N ALA A 125 -8.33 -16.89 -15.03
CA ALA A 125 -6.97 -17.40 -15.00
C ALA A 125 -5.93 -16.28 -14.95
N VAL A 126 -6.12 -15.21 -15.74
CA VAL A 126 -5.25 -14.03 -15.73
C VAL A 126 -5.40 -13.26 -14.40
N LEU A 127 -6.63 -13.16 -13.86
CA LEU A 127 -6.87 -12.52 -12.58
C LEU A 127 -6.16 -13.27 -11.44
N ALA A 128 -6.26 -14.61 -11.41
CA ALA A 128 -5.56 -15.44 -10.43
C ALA A 128 -4.04 -15.22 -10.49
N LYS A 129 -3.45 -15.24 -11.69
CA LYS A 129 -2.02 -14.98 -11.89
C LYS A 129 -1.63 -13.57 -11.40
N LYS A 130 -2.37 -12.54 -11.79
CA LYS A 130 -2.09 -11.14 -11.40
C LYS A 130 -2.30 -10.88 -9.90
N SER A 131 -3.20 -11.60 -9.27
CA SER A 131 -3.43 -11.50 -7.83
C SER A 131 -2.36 -12.20 -6.98
N GLY A 132 -1.49 -13.00 -7.60
CA GLY A 132 -0.47 -13.79 -6.91
C GLY A 132 -1.05 -15.00 -6.16
N SER A 133 -2.26 -15.44 -6.52
CA SER A 133 -2.87 -16.60 -5.89
C SER A 133 -2.19 -17.89 -6.35
N THR A 134 -1.84 -18.74 -5.41
CA THR A 134 -1.31 -20.10 -5.62
C THR A 134 -2.40 -21.17 -5.57
N SER A 135 -3.64 -20.78 -5.28
CA SER A 135 -4.78 -21.70 -5.18
C SER A 135 -5.16 -22.27 -6.55
N PRO A 136 -5.64 -23.53 -6.60
CA PRO A 136 -6.24 -24.07 -7.82
C PRO A 136 -7.34 -23.16 -8.35
N LEU A 137 -7.47 -23.04 -9.67
CA LEU A 137 -8.39 -22.09 -10.33
C LEU A 137 -9.86 -22.29 -9.90
N ARG A 138 -10.27 -23.51 -9.62
CA ARG A 138 -11.60 -23.82 -9.08
C ARG A 138 -11.85 -23.15 -7.73
N VAL A 139 -10.87 -23.24 -6.83
CA VAL A 139 -10.95 -22.63 -5.50
C VAL A 139 -10.90 -21.11 -5.61
N PHE A 140 -10.00 -20.58 -6.43
CA PHE A 140 -9.91 -19.14 -6.69
C PHE A 140 -11.24 -18.57 -7.20
N ARG A 141 -11.89 -19.25 -8.15
CA ARG A 141 -13.22 -18.85 -8.68
C ARG A 141 -14.25 -18.76 -7.56
N SER A 142 -14.30 -19.75 -6.67
CA SER A 142 -15.23 -19.73 -5.52
C SER A 142 -14.95 -18.57 -4.56
N CYS A 143 -13.67 -18.18 -4.38
CA CYS A 143 -13.31 -17.03 -3.56
C CYS A 143 -13.68 -15.68 -4.18
N CYS A 144 -13.83 -15.62 -5.51
CA CYS A 144 -14.20 -14.41 -6.25
C CYS A 144 -15.72 -14.32 -6.51
N ALA A 145 -16.48 -15.39 -6.29
CA ALA A 145 -17.93 -15.37 -6.38
C ALA A 145 -18.48 -14.63 -5.15
N ILE A 146 -19.02 -13.44 -5.38
CA ILE A 146 -19.73 -12.60 -4.41
C ILE A 146 -21.22 -12.85 -4.57
#